data_b68bc584a74e9669ea068d98c5832a35
#
_entry.id   b68bc584a74e9669ea068d98c5832a35
#
_cell.length_a   1.000
_cell.length_b   1.000
_cell.length_c   1.000
_cell.angle_alpha   90.00
_cell.angle_beta   90.00
_cell.angle_gamma   90.00
#
_symmetry.space_group_name_H-M   'P 1'
#
loop_
_entity.id
_entity.type
_entity.pdbx_description
1 polymer ?
#
loop_
_entity_poly.entity_id
_entity_poly.type
_entity_poly.pdbx_seq_one_letter_code
_entity_poly.pdbx_strand_id
1 'polypeptide(L)'
;VREFADEPVSLDELNQAIQMAMRTPSVCNRQPTRVHVILDKEVIAKALHIQGGVNGYPAPPALLMITSDLRAFMTSYERNEGYTDGGLFGMSLLLSLESLGIGACPLNTMFTATAEKKTRKLLHLPDNEVPVMYIEVGHFLDETRTCRSTRFQGSDITSVLQ
;
A
#
# COMPACT_ATOMS: atom_id res chain seq x y z
N VAL A 1 -4.65 9.92 6.34
CA VAL A 1 -6.05 10.35 6.21
C VAL A 1 -6.92 9.17 5.79
N ARG A 2 -8.26 9.25 5.99
CA ARG A 2 -9.23 8.21 5.57
C ARG A 2 -10.45 8.81 4.86
N GLU A 3 -10.45 10.12 4.70
CA GLU A 3 -11.46 10.87 3.97
C GLU A 3 -10.73 11.74 2.96
N PHE A 4 -11.23 11.78 1.76
CA PHE A 4 -10.59 12.43 0.62
C PHE A 4 -11.60 13.32 -0.10
N ALA A 5 -11.10 14.31 -0.84
CA ALA A 5 -11.92 15.10 -1.74
C ALA A 5 -12.47 14.20 -2.87
N ASP A 6 -13.64 14.54 -3.40
CA ASP A 6 -14.25 13.83 -4.54
C ASP A 6 -13.63 14.29 -5.88
N GLU A 7 -12.34 14.57 -5.85
CA GLU A 7 -11.53 14.94 -7.01
C GLU A 7 -10.74 13.72 -7.48
N PRO A 8 -10.77 13.37 -8.77
CA PRO A 8 -9.99 12.25 -9.28
C PRO A 8 -8.48 12.50 -9.12
N VAL A 9 -7.76 11.48 -8.70
CA VAL A 9 -6.30 11.48 -8.78
C VAL A 9 -5.90 10.97 -10.16
N SER A 10 -5.08 11.73 -10.87
CA SER A 10 -4.64 11.40 -12.22
C SER A 10 -3.59 10.29 -12.24
N LEU A 11 -3.50 9.54 -13.34
CA LEU A 11 -2.43 8.56 -13.53
C LEU A 11 -1.05 9.21 -13.54
N ASP A 12 -0.92 10.45 -13.99
CA ASP A 12 0.36 11.18 -14.02
C ASP A 12 0.84 11.48 -12.60
N GLU A 13 -0.03 11.93 -11.70
CA GLU A 13 0.30 12.14 -10.29
C GLU A 13 0.73 10.83 -9.60
N LEU A 14 -0.03 9.75 -9.84
CA LEU A 14 0.31 8.43 -9.30
C LEU A 14 1.64 7.92 -9.84
N ASN A 15 1.88 8.05 -11.15
CA ASN A 15 3.14 7.67 -11.77
C ASN A 15 4.32 8.48 -11.24
N GLN A 16 4.15 9.77 -10.99
CA GLN A 16 5.19 10.61 -10.39
C GLN A 16 5.54 10.11 -8.98
N ALA A 17 4.55 9.84 -8.15
CA ALA A 17 4.76 9.28 -6.80
C ALA A 17 5.46 7.91 -6.86
N ILE A 18 4.99 7.02 -7.73
CA ILE A 18 5.58 5.69 -7.93
C ILE A 18 7.03 5.80 -8.41
N GLN A 19 7.32 6.70 -9.36
CA GLN A 19 8.68 6.91 -9.86
C GLN A 19 9.64 7.43 -8.77
N MET A 20 9.16 8.27 -7.85
CA MET A 20 9.93 8.68 -6.69
C MET A 20 10.18 7.50 -5.75
N ALA A 21 9.16 6.68 -5.49
CA ALA A 21 9.26 5.48 -4.65
C ALA A 21 10.18 4.40 -5.23
N MET A 22 10.42 4.37 -6.54
CA MET A 22 11.39 3.45 -7.18
C MET A 22 12.83 3.59 -6.70
N ARG A 23 13.14 4.65 -5.94
CA ARG A 23 14.45 4.81 -5.28
C ARG A 23 14.59 3.98 -4.00
N THR A 24 13.54 3.31 -3.57
CA THR A 24 13.57 2.40 -2.42
C THR A 24 14.55 1.26 -2.65
N PRO A 25 15.44 0.97 -1.69
CA PRO A 25 16.29 -0.21 -1.80
C PRO A 25 15.47 -1.49 -1.74
N SER A 26 15.97 -2.53 -2.37
CA SER A 26 15.46 -3.91 -2.25
C SER A 26 16.60 -4.90 -2.08
N VAL A 27 16.32 -6.08 -1.57
CA VAL A 27 17.31 -7.12 -1.40
C VAL A 27 18.05 -7.39 -2.72
N CYS A 28 19.38 -7.27 -2.73
CA CYS A 28 20.22 -7.43 -3.91
C CYS A 28 19.75 -6.63 -5.15
N ASN A 29 19.03 -5.53 -4.93
CA ASN A 29 18.41 -4.71 -5.97
C ASN A 29 17.48 -5.51 -6.92
N ARG A 30 16.77 -6.51 -6.41
CA ARG A 30 15.90 -7.39 -7.22
C ARG A 30 14.58 -6.75 -7.62
N GLN A 31 14.17 -5.68 -6.94
CA GLN A 31 13.00 -4.86 -7.29
C GLN A 31 11.72 -5.68 -7.51
N PRO A 32 11.31 -6.50 -6.51
CA PRO A 32 10.18 -7.44 -6.67
C PRO A 32 8.82 -6.75 -6.62
N THR A 33 8.76 -5.50 -6.14
CA THR A 33 7.50 -4.80 -5.89
C THR A 33 6.76 -4.48 -7.18
N ARG A 34 5.44 -4.68 -7.17
CA ARG A 34 4.52 -4.27 -8.24
C ARG A 34 3.43 -3.38 -7.64
N VAL A 35 2.92 -2.46 -8.44
CA VAL A 35 1.83 -1.55 -8.06
C VAL A 35 0.69 -1.72 -9.05
N HIS A 36 -0.46 -2.17 -8.55
CA HIS A 36 -1.68 -2.25 -9.34
C HIS A 36 -2.56 -1.04 -9.00
N VAL A 37 -2.79 -0.18 -9.97
CA VAL A 37 -3.61 1.02 -9.82
C VAL A 37 -5.07 0.69 -10.13
N ILE A 38 -5.97 1.02 -9.22
CA ILE A 38 -7.40 0.76 -9.31
C ILE A 38 -8.13 2.09 -9.26
N LEU A 39 -8.79 2.47 -10.35
CA LEU A 39 -9.55 3.72 -10.49
C LEU A 39 -11.06 3.47 -10.67
N ASP A 40 -11.46 2.23 -10.97
CA ASP A 40 -12.87 1.86 -11.09
C ASP A 40 -13.53 1.86 -9.71
N LYS A 41 -14.52 2.71 -9.52
CA LYS A 41 -15.23 2.90 -8.23
C LYS A 41 -15.90 1.62 -7.73
N GLU A 42 -16.42 0.77 -8.62
CA GLU A 42 -17.04 -0.49 -8.21
C GLU A 42 -16.00 -1.52 -7.76
N VAL A 43 -14.86 -1.57 -8.45
CA VAL A 43 -13.75 -2.46 -8.08
C VAL A 43 -13.16 -2.01 -6.74
N ILE A 44 -12.97 -0.70 -6.53
CA ILE A 44 -12.51 -0.14 -5.25
C ILE A 44 -13.47 -0.55 -4.12
N ALA A 45 -14.77 -0.31 -4.29
CA ALA A 45 -15.76 -0.65 -3.27
C ALA A 45 -15.78 -2.15 -2.93
N LYS A 46 -15.68 -3.04 -3.95
CA LYS A 46 -15.60 -4.49 -3.76
C LYS A 46 -14.30 -4.92 -3.05
N ALA A 47 -13.16 -4.31 -3.41
CA ALA A 47 -11.86 -4.60 -2.80
C ALA A 47 -11.85 -4.19 -1.31
N LEU A 48 -12.31 -3.00 -0.99
CA LEU A 48 -12.41 -2.50 0.38
C LEU A 48 -13.42 -3.28 1.22
N HIS A 49 -14.54 -3.72 0.63
CA HIS A 49 -15.48 -4.62 1.31
C HIS A 49 -14.83 -5.96 1.69
N ILE A 50 -13.99 -6.53 0.82
CA ILE A 50 -13.23 -7.76 1.13
C ILE A 50 -12.20 -7.50 2.22
N GLN A 51 -11.52 -6.35 2.18
CA GLN A 51 -10.49 -5.94 3.13
C GLN A 51 -11.08 -5.70 4.53
N GLY A 52 -12.22 -5.02 4.63
CA GLY A 52 -13.05 -4.90 5.84
C GLY A 52 -12.58 -3.89 6.89
N GLY A 53 -11.45 -3.22 6.73
CA GLY A 53 -10.85 -2.34 7.75
C GLY A 53 -11.29 -0.87 7.72
N VAL A 54 -12.00 -0.46 6.67
CA VAL A 54 -12.43 0.93 6.46
C VAL A 54 -13.95 1.08 6.35
N ASN A 55 -14.69 0.15 6.96
CA ASN A 55 -16.14 0.20 6.99
C ASN A 55 -16.64 1.51 7.63
N GLY A 56 -17.51 2.22 6.93
CA GLY A 56 -18.06 3.49 7.39
C GLY A 56 -17.36 4.74 6.84
N TYR A 57 -16.24 4.59 6.14
CA TYR A 57 -15.60 5.68 5.41
C TYR A 57 -16.03 5.67 3.93
N PRO A 58 -16.09 6.85 3.27
CA PRO A 58 -16.28 6.93 1.84
C PRO A 58 -15.15 6.20 1.08
N ALA A 59 -15.47 5.61 -0.06
CA ALA A 59 -14.45 5.02 -0.93
C ALA A 59 -13.51 6.11 -1.48
N PRO A 60 -12.18 5.88 -1.52
CA PRO A 60 -11.23 6.84 -2.06
C PRO A 60 -11.36 6.97 -3.59
N PRO A 61 -10.87 8.07 -4.18
CA PRO A 61 -10.81 8.23 -5.63
C PRO A 61 -9.91 7.20 -6.34
N ALA A 62 -8.85 6.74 -5.66
CA ALA A 62 -7.94 5.72 -6.16
C ALA A 62 -7.56 4.73 -5.06
N LEU A 63 -7.28 3.49 -5.44
CA LEU A 63 -6.76 2.45 -4.56
C LEU A 63 -5.57 1.78 -5.23
N LEU A 64 -4.46 1.65 -4.51
CA LEU A 64 -3.28 0.94 -4.97
C LEU A 64 -3.18 -0.40 -4.24
N MET A 65 -2.91 -1.49 -4.97
CA MET A 65 -2.49 -2.75 -4.38
C MET A 65 -0.98 -2.91 -4.61
N ILE A 66 -0.24 -2.97 -3.52
CA ILE A 66 1.18 -3.29 -3.55
C ILE A 66 1.32 -4.80 -3.42
N THR A 67 2.04 -5.39 -4.37
CA THR A 67 2.36 -6.81 -4.37
C THR A 67 3.87 -7.03 -4.48
N SER A 68 4.32 -8.25 -4.21
CA SER A 68 5.70 -8.67 -4.44
C SER A 68 5.72 -9.89 -5.35
N ASP A 69 6.52 -9.81 -6.40
CA ASP A 69 6.74 -10.90 -7.36
C ASP A 69 7.72 -11.92 -6.78
N LEU A 70 7.21 -13.08 -6.39
CA LEU A 70 7.98 -14.15 -5.77
C LEU A 70 9.07 -14.75 -6.68
N ARG A 71 8.99 -14.54 -8.00
CA ARG A 71 10.02 -15.00 -8.93
C ARG A 71 11.36 -14.29 -8.78
N ALA A 72 11.37 -13.17 -8.05
CA ALA A 72 12.60 -12.46 -7.70
C ALA A 72 13.43 -13.20 -6.63
N PHE A 73 12.87 -14.21 -5.96
CA PHE A 73 13.50 -14.95 -4.88
C PHE A 73 13.82 -16.38 -5.29
N MET A 74 14.95 -16.90 -4.82
CA MET A 74 15.49 -18.19 -5.30
C MET A 74 15.36 -19.31 -4.29
N THR A 75 15.22 -18.98 -3.00
CA THR A 75 15.28 -19.98 -1.92
C THR A 75 14.20 -19.74 -0.86
N SER A 76 13.86 -20.80 -0.12
CA SER A 76 12.91 -20.71 1.01
C SER A 76 13.43 -19.84 2.17
N TYR A 77 14.72 -19.56 2.25
CA TYR A 77 15.29 -18.64 3.23
C TYR A 77 14.86 -17.20 3.01
N GLU A 78 14.51 -16.86 1.79
CA GLU A 78 14.06 -15.52 1.38
C GLU A 78 12.53 -15.34 1.50
N ARG A 79 11.83 -16.25 2.15
CA ARG A 79 10.36 -16.29 2.22
C ARG A 79 9.67 -15.01 2.72
N ASN A 80 10.37 -14.20 3.51
CA ASN A 80 9.82 -12.95 4.07
C ASN A 80 10.28 -11.70 3.31
N GLU A 81 11.25 -11.83 2.39
CA GLU A 81 11.85 -10.67 1.70
C GLU A 81 10.83 -9.91 0.85
N GLY A 82 9.87 -10.62 0.26
CA GLY A 82 8.80 -9.97 -0.49
C GLY A 82 7.96 -9.00 0.35
N TYR A 83 7.73 -9.32 1.62
CA TYR A 83 7.03 -8.43 2.54
C TYR A 83 7.93 -7.32 3.06
N THR A 84 9.21 -7.60 3.30
CA THR A 84 10.20 -6.60 3.71
C THR A 84 10.37 -5.54 2.62
N ASP A 85 10.70 -5.94 1.40
CA ASP A 85 10.90 -5.04 0.26
C ASP A 85 9.61 -4.28 -0.09
N GLY A 86 8.47 -4.98 -0.08
CA GLY A 86 7.17 -4.37 -0.33
C GLY A 86 6.75 -3.37 0.75
N GLY A 87 7.09 -3.62 2.02
CA GLY A 87 6.86 -2.70 3.13
C GLY A 87 7.72 -1.45 3.05
N LEU A 88 9.02 -1.60 2.71
CA LEU A 88 9.92 -0.47 2.46
C LEU A 88 9.43 0.40 1.31
N PHE A 89 9.04 -0.22 0.19
CA PHE A 89 8.48 0.48 -0.95
C PHE A 89 7.17 1.19 -0.59
N GLY A 90 6.26 0.52 0.13
CA GLY A 90 5.00 1.10 0.58
C GLY A 90 5.22 2.37 1.41
N MET A 91 6.18 2.37 2.36
CA MET A 91 6.50 3.57 3.13
C MET A 91 7.08 4.68 2.25
N SER A 92 7.98 4.36 1.33
CA SER A 92 8.51 5.34 0.38
C SER A 92 7.40 5.94 -0.50
N LEU A 93 6.45 5.12 -0.95
CA LEU A 93 5.32 5.59 -1.75
C LEU A 93 4.40 6.52 -0.95
N LEU A 94 4.13 6.21 0.33
CA LEU A 94 3.37 7.10 1.22
C LEU A 94 4.04 8.47 1.36
N LEU A 95 5.36 8.51 1.55
CA LEU A 95 6.13 9.75 1.64
C LEU A 95 6.14 10.51 0.31
N SER A 96 6.24 9.80 -0.81
CA SER A 96 6.19 10.39 -2.15
C SER A 96 4.84 11.04 -2.43
N LEU A 97 3.73 10.36 -2.12
CA LEU A 97 2.38 10.91 -2.25
C LEU A 97 2.22 12.17 -1.39
N GLU A 98 2.61 12.12 -0.11
CA GLU A 98 2.55 13.27 0.79
C GLU A 98 3.36 14.46 0.25
N SER A 99 4.57 14.22 -0.30
CA SER A 99 5.40 15.28 -0.87
C SER A 99 4.82 15.97 -2.11
N LEU A 100 3.88 15.28 -2.78
CA LEU A 100 3.11 15.81 -3.91
C LEU A 100 1.76 16.42 -3.48
N GLY A 101 1.50 16.52 -2.17
CA GLY A 101 0.23 17.03 -1.65
C GLY A 101 -0.95 16.07 -1.82
N ILE A 102 -0.67 14.77 -1.95
CA ILE A 102 -1.70 13.72 -2.12
C ILE A 102 -1.83 12.94 -0.83
N GLY A 103 -3.05 12.85 -0.33
CA GLY A 103 -3.38 12.09 0.88
C GLY A 103 -3.36 10.58 0.63
N ALA A 104 -2.89 9.83 1.64
CA ALA A 104 -2.85 8.38 1.55
C ALA A 104 -3.17 7.70 2.89
N CYS A 105 -3.65 6.45 2.80
CA CYS A 105 -3.86 5.58 3.97
C CYS A 105 -3.47 4.14 3.65
N PRO A 106 -2.44 3.57 4.30
CA PRO A 106 -2.10 2.17 4.12
C PRO A 106 -3.09 1.26 4.85
N LEU A 107 -3.51 0.19 4.19
CA LEU A 107 -4.37 -0.85 4.75
C LEU A 107 -3.66 -2.19 4.68
N ASN A 108 -3.83 -2.99 5.72
CA ASN A 108 -3.26 -4.33 5.78
C ASN A 108 -3.91 -5.30 4.78
N THR A 109 -3.19 -6.39 4.49
CA THR A 109 -3.68 -7.54 3.72
C THR A 109 -3.68 -8.81 4.59
N MET A 110 -4.09 -8.68 5.85
CA MET A 110 -4.29 -9.83 6.76
C MET A 110 -5.51 -10.64 6.35
N PHE A 111 -5.42 -11.24 5.16
CA PHE A 111 -6.51 -11.97 4.57
C PHE A 111 -6.65 -13.38 5.14
N THR A 112 -7.89 -13.82 5.31
CA THR A 112 -8.16 -15.26 5.31
C THR A 112 -7.91 -15.83 3.91
N ALA A 113 -7.66 -17.13 3.79
CA ALA A 113 -7.48 -17.77 2.47
C ALA A 113 -8.65 -17.47 1.50
N THR A 114 -9.88 -17.38 2.04
CA THR A 114 -11.06 -17.04 1.24
C THR A 114 -11.03 -15.58 0.76
N ALA A 115 -10.64 -14.65 1.64
CA ALA A 115 -10.53 -13.23 1.27
C ALA A 115 -9.42 -13.01 0.24
N GLU A 116 -8.26 -13.65 0.42
CA GLU A 116 -7.17 -13.60 -0.56
C GLU A 116 -7.61 -14.13 -1.93
N LYS A 117 -8.26 -15.29 -1.98
CA LYS A 117 -8.78 -15.85 -3.23
C LYS A 117 -9.77 -14.90 -3.94
N LYS A 118 -10.66 -14.24 -3.16
CA LYS A 118 -11.60 -13.25 -3.71
C LYS A 118 -10.86 -12.02 -4.25
N THR A 119 -9.88 -11.50 -3.51
CA THR A 119 -9.03 -10.37 -3.93
C THR A 119 -8.28 -10.69 -5.22
N ARG A 120 -7.60 -11.84 -5.27
CA ARG A 120 -6.87 -12.28 -6.47
C ARG A 120 -7.77 -12.35 -7.69
N LYS A 121 -8.97 -12.93 -7.53
CA LYS A 121 -9.96 -13.01 -8.62
C LYS A 121 -10.45 -11.64 -9.05
N LEU A 122 -10.76 -10.76 -8.09
CA LEU A 122 -11.28 -9.41 -8.36
C LEU A 122 -10.27 -8.55 -9.12
N LEU A 123 -9.00 -8.59 -8.69
CA LEU A 123 -7.93 -7.75 -9.23
C LEU A 123 -7.09 -8.44 -10.32
N HIS A 124 -7.43 -9.68 -10.70
CA HIS A 124 -6.68 -10.49 -11.67
C HIS A 124 -5.19 -10.59 -11.33
N LEU A 125 -4.86 -10.72 -10.03
CA LEU A 125 -3.46 -10.81 -9.60
C LEU A 125 -2.81 -12.10 -10.10
N PRO A 126 -1.58 -12.02 -10.65
CA PRO A 126 -0.81 -13.20 -11.04
C PRO A 126 -0.52 -14.11 -9.83
N ASP A 127 -0.46 -15.43 -10.07
CA ASP A 127 -0.21 -16.41 -9.00
C ASP A 127 1.15 -16.26 -8.32
N ASN A 128 2.13 -15.70 -9.05
CA ASN A 128 3.47 -15.43 -8.53
C ASN A 128 3.58 -14.14 -7.70
N GLU A 129 2.53 -13.38 -7.56
CA GLU A 129 2.53 -12.16 -6.75
C GLU A 129 1.82 -12.39 -5.42
N VAL A 130 2.41 -11.90 -4.33
CA VAL A 130 1.77 -11.90 -3.01
C VAL A 130 1.31 -10.49 -2.65
N PRO A 131 0.08 -10.32 -2.14
CA PRO A 131 -0.39 -9.04 -1.63
C PRO A 131 0.42 -8.60 -0.41
N VAL A 132 0.88 -7.35 -0.40
CA VAL A 132 1.64 -6.74 0.71
C VAL A 132 0.77 -5.75 1.47
N MET A 133 0.17 -4.79 0.79
CA MET A 133 -0.74 -3.80 1.38
C MET A 133 -1.61 -3.15 0.32
N TYR A 134 -2.74 -2.61 0.74
CA TYR A 134 -3.45 -1.58 -0.01
C TYR A 134 -2.99 -0.19 0.42
N ILE A 135 -3.12 0.78 -0.47
CA ILE A 135 -3.00 2.21 -0.14
C ILE A 135 -4.20 2.93 -0.76
N GLU A 136 -5.07 3.49 0.08
CA GLU A 136 -6.08 4.45 -0.34
C GLU A 136 -5.40 5.76 -0.72
N VAL A 137 -5.82 6.38 -1.79
CA VAL A 137 -5.22 7.62 -2.31
C VAL A 137 -6.29 8.59 -2.76
N GLY A 138 -6.10 9.87 -2.43
CA GLY A 138 -6.99 10.97 -2.85
C GLY A 138 -6.43 12.32 -2.44
N HIS A 139 -6.98 13.39 -2.99
CA HIS A 139 -6.63 14.75 -2.58
C HIS A 139 -7.15 15.02 -1.17
N PHE A 140 -6.46 15.91 -0.44
CA PHE A 140 -6.89 16.32 0.89
C PHE A 140 -8.19 17.15 0.81
N LEU A 141 -9.02 17.00 1.83
CA LEU A 141 -10.11 17.96 2.08
C LEU A 141 -9.51 19.30 2.55
N ASP A 142 -10.21 20.41 2.33
CA ASP A 142 -9.79 21.73 2.81
C ASP A 142 -9.54 21.75 4.34
N GLU A 143 -10.37 21.01 5.08
CA GLU A 143 -10.21 20.80 6.52
C GLU A 143 -9.96 19.32 6.84
N THR A 144 -8.81 18.80 6.42
CA THR A 144 -8.43 17.41 6.71
C THR A 144 -8.13 17.23 8.19
N ARG A 145 -8.81 16.25 8.82
CA ARG A 145 -8.54 15.84 10.19
C ARG A 145 -7.99 14.42 10.22
N THR A 146 -6.95 14.21 11.04
CA THR A 146 -6.39 12.88 11.26
C THR A 146 -6.34 12.56 12.74
N CYS A 147 -6.48 11.29 13.08
CA CYS A 147 -6.28 10.84 14.46
C CYS A 147 -4.82 11.01 14.86
N ARG A 148 -4.58 11.62 16.02
CA ARG A 148 -3.24 11.65 16.62
C ARG A 148 -2.99 10.29 17.28
N SER A 149 -2.20 9.45 16.60
CA SER A 149 -1.79 8.16 17.15
C SER A 149 -0.61 8.32 18.11
N THR A 150 -0.71 7.72 19.29
CA THR A 150 0.39 7.65 20.25
C THR A 150 1.55 6.81 19.68
N ARG A 151 2.76 7.19 19.98
CA ARG A 151 3.99 6.46 19.60
C ARG A 151 4.84 6.20 20.84
N PHE A 152 5.56 5.10 20.85
CA PHE A 152 6.64 4.88 21.80
C PHE A 152 7.73 5.93 21.63
N GLN A 153 8.51 6.18 22.67
CA GLN A 153 9.73 6.97 22.57
C GLN A 153 10.84 6.10 21.95
N GLY A 154 11.83 6.73 21.33
CA GLY A 154 12.97 5.99 20.77
C GLY A 154 13.68 5.11 21.79
N SER A 155 13.80 5.59 23.04
CA SER A 155 14.35 4.84 24.17
C SER A 155 13.59 3.56 24.52
N ASP A 156 12.28 3.52 24.26
CA ASP A 156 11.43 2.37 24.60
C ASP A 156 11.67 1.17 23.66
N ILE A 157 12.23 1.44 22.47
CA ILE A 157 12.46 0.44 21.41
C ILE A 157 13.93 0.24 21.09
N THR A 158 14.85 0.92 21.81
CA THR A 158 16.28 0.83 21.57
C THR A 158 16.96 0.04 22.68
N SER A 159 17.78 -0.93 22.29
CA SER A 159 18.71 -1.62 23.19
C SER A 159 20.12 -1.58 22.63
N VAL A 160 21.12 -1.40 23.52
CA VAL A 160 22.55 -1.49 23.16
C VAL A 160 23.05 -2.85 23.60
N LEU A 161 23.48 -3.65 22.63
CA LEU A 161 24.11 -4.94 22.87
C LEU A 161 25.64 -4.72 23.00
N GLN A 162 26.23 -5.23 24.08
CA GLN A 162 27.67 -5.14 24.35
C GLN A 162 28.31 -6.52 24.27
#